data_253463397583d5802ab2a135f9406ee7
#
_entry.id   253463397583d5802ab2a135f9406ee7
#
_cell.length_a   1.000
_cell.length_b   1.000
_cell.length_c   1.000
_cell.angle_alpha   90.00
_cell.angle_beta   90.00
_cell.angle_gamma   90.00
#
_symmetry.space_group_name_H-M   'P 1'
#
loop_
_entity.id
_entity.type
_entity.pdbx_description
1 polymer ?
#
loop_
_entity_poly.entity_id
_entity_poly.type
_entity_poly.pdbx_seq_one_letter_code
_entity_poly.pdbx_strand_id
1 'polypeptide(L)'
;MSRERFSGNLRNRLHSDEWLIWQDQYEAKENLKYESLFALSNGYLGIRGSHEEGTKITLPYLYINGVFDKSETFMRELSTLPNWLGIRLYVEKELIGIEDCEILEFSRVLDMKGAFLGKRVRVKDSKGRETLIEGIRFVSRNNVHRMGIRLYVTPLNYSGIIEVESIIDGTIINFYDAPRFKVKHTYMTANEKLAADGCYVEVATRENHLHVGCGCRIEAYADGKQILGNRMISRFGEQSVEFGDIHVEEGKEVEIVKYVSMYTERECPAYALHTTIEKEIEGFVETGFDQELKAHEDVYKKMWENADIQITGDDELNRAVRFNIFHLMSTGNEHDDHVNVGAKLLTGEEYGGHAFWDTELFMLPFFSWVFPKTAQNLENYRYHLLDAARANAHKNGYKGAQYPWESADDGTEQCPDWTIEP
;
A
#
# COMPACT_ATOMS: atom_id res chain seq x y z
N MET A 1 -10.02 -11.62 21.86
CA MET A 1 -8.63 -11.69 21.41
C MET A 1 -7.90 -10.51 21.97
N SER A 2 -6.66 -10.61 22.36
CA SER A 2 -6.10 -9.51 23.15
C SER A 2 -4.76 -9.07 22.61
N ARG A 3 -4.53 -7.75 22.72
CA ARG A 3 -3.23 -7.09 22.49
C ARG A 3 -2.08 -7.75 23.25
N GLU A 4 -2.39 -8.52 24.31
CA GLU A 4 -1.40 -9.20 25.17
C GLU A 4 -0.57 -10.25 24.44
N ARG A 5 -0.99 -10.68 23.23
CA ARG A 5 -0.20 -11.60 22.39
C ARG A 5 1.05 -10.94 21.82
N PHE A 6 1.04 -9.64 21.62
CA PHE A 6 2.14 -8.90 21.04
C PHE A 6 3.21 -8.54 22.08
N SER A 7 4.47 -8.40 21.65
CA SER A 7 5.56 -7.91 22.50
C SER A 7 5.32 -6.46 22.93
N GLY A 8 6.10 -5.98 23.90
CA GLY A 8 5.98 -4.61 24.40
C GLY A 8 6.05 -3.54 23.32
N ASN A 9 6.89 -3.74 22.31
CA ASN A 9 7.09 -2.77 21.23
C ASN A 9 5.80 -2.55 20.42
N LEU A 10 5.11 -3.61 20.00
CA LEU A 10 3.90 -3.49 19.22
C LEU A 10 2.66 -3.34 20.13
N ARG A 11 2.57 -4.08 21.23
CA ARG A 11 1.44 -4.02 22.17
C ARG A 11 1.17 -2.62 22.70
N ASN A 12 2.23 -1.86 23.01
CA ASN A 12 2.11 -0.51 23.55
C ASN A 12 1.62 0.52 22.51
N ARG A 13 1.66 0.18 21.22
CA ARG A 13 1.16 1.03 20.13
C ARG A 13 -0.29 0.74 19.78
N LEU A 14 -0.75 -0.52 19.96
CA LEU A 14 -2.12 -0.91 19.62
C LEU A 14 -3.14 -0.20 20.49
N HIS A 15 -4.15 0.36 19.86
CA HIS A 15 -5.32 0.94 20.52
C HIS A 15 -6.21 -0.12 21.12
N SER A 16 -7.33 0.28 21.75
CA SER A 16 -8.32 -0.62 22.34
C SER A 16 -9.09 -1.41 21.26
N ASP A 17 -9.66 -2.55 21.65
CA ASP A 17 -10.20 -3.55 20.72
C ASP A 17 -11.30 -3.03 19.79
N GLU A 18 -12.02 -1.98 20.18
CA GLU A 18 -13.03 -1.32 19.33
C GLU A 18 -12.44 -0.60 18.10
N TRP A 19 -11.12 -0.46 18.04
CA TRP A 19 -10.37 0.13 16.91
C TRP A 19 -9.65 -0.90 16.06
N LEU A 20 -9.73 -2.18 16.41
CA LEU A 20 -8.89 -3.23 15.85
C LEU A 20 -9.70 -4.23 15.03
N ILE A 21 -9.20 -4.53 13.83
CA ILE A 21 -9.69 -5.65 13.00
C ILE A 21 -8.62 -6.74 13.02
N TRP A 22 -9.01 -7.95 13.40
CA TRP A 22 -8.13 -9.08 13.65
C TRP A 22 -8.21 -10.16 12.56
N GLN A 23 -7.06 -10.77 12.29
CA GLN A 23 -6.92 -12.07 11.65
C GLN A 23 -6.03 -12.94 12.53
N ASP A 24 -6.58 -14.03 13.07
CA ASP A 24 -5.86 -14.88 14.05
C ASP A 24 -5.42 -16.22 13.49
N GLN A 25 -5.76 -16.52 12.25
CA GLN A 25 -5.34 -17.74 11.56
C GLN A 25 -4.99 -17.40 10.12
N TYR A 26 -3.95 -18.04 9.60
CA TYR A 26 -3.64 -18.00 8.19
C TYR A 26 -4.34 -19.14 7.47
N GLU A 27 -5.16 -18.81 6.49
CA GLU A 27 -5.74 -19.76 5.54
C GLU A 27 -5.50 -19.20 4.13
N ALA A 28 -4.75 -19.91 3.30
CA ALA A 28 -4.36 -19.45 1.98
C ALA A 28 -5.56 -19.04 1.10
N LYS A 29 -6.70 -19.78 1.18
CA LYS A 29 -7.94 -19.46 0.43
C LYS A 29 -8.61 -18.16 0.86
N GLU A 30 -8.39 -17.68 2.10
CA GLU A 30 -8.96 -16.43 2.62
C GLU A 30 -7.99 -15.24 2.44
N ASN A 31 -6.77 -15.49 1.93
CA ASN A 31 -5.72 -14.47 1.89
C ASN A 31 -6.15 -13.23 1.11
N LEU A 32 -6.74 -13.40 -0.08
CA LEU A 32 -7.18 -12.26 -0.91
C LEU A 32 -8.22 -11.37 -0.22
N LYS A 33 -9.12 -11.97 0.59
CA LYS A 33 -10.07 -11.23 1.41
C LYS A 33 -9.36 -10.37 2.45
N TYR A 34 -8.41 -10.95 3.20
CA TYR A 34 -7.66 -10.20 4.19
C TYR A 34 -6.71 -9.18 3.58
N GLU A 35 -6.18 -9.42 2.39
CA GLU A 35 -5.43 -8.40 1.65
C GLU A 35 -6.27 -7.15 1.36
N SER A 36 -7.57 -7.32 1.05
CA SER A 36 -8.50 -6.19 0.87
C SER A 36 -8.86 -5.52 2.20
N LEU A 37 -9.21 -6.32 3.22
CA LEU A 37 -9.61 -5.78 4.54
C LEU A 37 -8.48 -5.00 5.23
N PHE A 38 -7.23 -5.40 5.00
CA PHE A 38 -6.03 -4.81 5.60
C PHE A 38 -5.28 -3.87 4.67
N ALA A 39 -5.95 -3.41 3.62
CA ALA A 39 -5.37 -2.42 2.72
C ALA A 39 -5.13 -1.09 3.46
N LEU A 40 -4.01 -0.45 3.12
CA LEU A 40 -3.63 0.85 3.63
C LEU A 40 -3.60 1.87 2.49
N SER A 41 -4.05 3.08 2.75
CA SER A 41 -4.02 4.17 1.80
C SER A 41 -3.82 5.51 2.50
N ASN A 42 -3.33 6.50 1.77
CA ASN A 42 -3.15 7.87 2.28
C ASN A 42 -3.72 8.94 1.33
N GLY A 43 -4.61 8.54 0.41
CA GLY A 43 -5.20 9.41 -0.60
C GLY A 43 -4.32 9.61 -1.84
N TYR A 44 -3.00 9.53 -1.71
CA TYR A 44 -2.06 9.54 -2.83
C TYR A 44 -1.86 8.13 -3.38
N LEU A 45 -1.52 7.18 -2.52
CA LEU A 45 -1.36 5.78 -2.90
C LEU A 45 -2.18 4.85 -2.02
N GLY A 46 -2.42 3.65 -2.54
CA GLY A 46 -3.01 2.55 -1.80
C GLY A 46 -2.28 1.24 -2.07
N ILE A 47 -2.17 0.42 -1.04
CA ILE A 47 -1.51 -0.88 -1.10
C ILE A 47 -2.33 -1.94 -0.35
N ARG A 48 -2.45 -3.12 -0.94
CA ARG A 48 -3.16 -4.24 -0.31
C ARG A 48 -2.39 -4.78 0.90
N GLY A 49 -3.12 -5.44 1.78
CA GLY A 49 -2.60 -6.09 2.97
C GLY A 49 -1.85 -7.41 2.70
N SER A 50 -1.11 -7.53 1.60
CA SER A 50 -0.32 -8.72 1.26
C SER A 50 0.83 -8.94 2.25
N HIS A 51 1.31 -10.18 2.37
CA HIS A 51 2.42 -10.53 3.24
C HIS A 51 3.77 -10.10 2.63
N GLU A 52 4.68 -9.62 3.45
CA GLU A 52 5.99 -9.11 3.02
C GLU A 52 6.89 -10.22 2.45
N GLU A 53 6.81 -11.44 3.00
CA GLU A 53 7.52 -12.62 2.51
C GLU A 53 6.97 -13.17 1.19
N GLY A 54 5.74 -12.76 0.82
CA GLY A 54 4.99 -13.29 -0.30
C GLY A 54 4.22 -14.57 0.05
N THR A 55 3.17 -14.86 -0.71
CA THR A 55 2.35 -16.07 -0.59
C THR A 55 1.91 -16.53 -1.97
N LYS A 56 1.52 -17.81 -2.12
CA LYS A 56 1.14 -18.40 -3.43
C LYS A 56 -0.15 -17.80 -3.98
N ILE A 57 -1.10 -17.48 -3.09
CA ILE A 57 -2.36 -16.84 -3.46
C ILE A 57 -2.30 -15.40 -2.94
N THR A 58 -1.93 -14.48 -3.82
CA THR A 58 -1.77 -13.06 -3.48
C THR A 58 -2.03 -12.18 -4.70
N LEU A 59 -2.52 -10.98 -4.46
CA LEU A 59 -2.62 -9.88 -5.42
C LEU A 59 -1.96 -8.65 -4.80
N PRO A 60 -0.62 -8.56 -4.85
CA PRO A 60 0.14 -7.54 -4.14
C PRO A 60 0.07 -6.18 -4.85
N TYR A 61 -1.16 -5.71 -5.11
CA TYR A 61 -1.40 -4.49 -5.84
C TYR A 61 -1.03 -3.24 -5.06
N LEU A 62 -0.45 -2.32 -5.79
CA LEU A 62 -0.16 -0.96 -5.38
C LEU A 62 -0.60 -0.02 -6.50
N TYR A 63 -1.30 1.04 -6.13
CA TYR A 63 -1.78 2.08 -7.03
C TYR A 63 -1.40 3.46 -6.53
N ILE A 64 -1.09 4.37 -7.43
CA ILE A 64 -1.08 5.81 -7.16
C ILE A 64 -2.29 6.43 -7.85
N ASN A 65 -3.05 7.22 -7.10
CA ASN A 65 -4.27 7.84 -7.60
C ASN A 65 -3.97 8.74 -8.80
N GLY A 66 -4.75 8.57 -9.88
CA GLY A 66 -4.57 9.33 -11.11
C GLY A 66 -3.53 8.78 -12.10
N VAL A 67 -2.89 7.63 -11.80
CA VAL A 67 -2.00 6.95 -12.75
C VAL A 67 -2.79 5.95 -13.56
N PHE A 68 -3.45 6.42 -14.59
CA PHE A 68 -4.23 5.62 -15.53
C PHE A 68 -3.45 5.33 -16.80
N ASP A 69 -3.74 4.19 -17.43
CA ASP A 69 -3.24 3.84 -18.76
C ASP A 69 -4.32 3.10 -19.53
N LYS A 70 -4.27 3.19 -20.86
CA LYS A 70 -5.23 2.50 -21.71
C LYS A 70 -4.76 1.08 -21.96
N SER A 71 -5.65 0.12 -21.71
CA SER A 71 -5.41 -1.25 -22.10
C SER A 71 -5.45 -1.38 -23.63
N GLU A 72 -4.67 -2.31 -24.19
CA GLU A 72 -4.68 -2.61 -25.63
C GLU A 72 -6.07 -3.05 -26.12
N THR A 73 -6.98 -3.33 -25.20
CA THR A 73 -8.28 -3.91 -25.52
C THR A 73 -9.45 -2.95 -25.46
N PHE A 74 -9.64 -2.16 -24.36
CA PHE A 74 -10.94 -1.49 -24.17
C PHE A 74 -10.89 -0.12 -23.51
N MET A 75 -10.33 0.01 -22.31
CA MET A 75 -10.53 1.15 -21.44
C MET A 75 -9.24 1.60 -20.78
N ARG A 76 -9.27 2.81 -20.26
CA ARG A 76 -8.20 3.32 -19.37
C ARG A 76 -8.43 2.74 -18.00
N GLU A 77 -7.39 2.16 -17.40
CA GLU A 77 -7.45 1.54 -16.07
C GLU A 77 -6.41 2.13 -15.14
N LEU A 78 -6.69 2.13 -13.86
CA LEU A 78 -5.71 2.47 -12.83
C LEU A 78 -4.58 1.43 -12.86
N SER A 79 -3.38 1.88 -13.14
CA SER A 79 -2.23 0.99 -13.39
C SER A 79 -1.65 0.43 -12.10
N THR A 80 -1.41 -0.87 -12.04
CA THR A 80 -0.57 -1.45 -11.00
C THR A 80 0.87 -0.98 -11.15
N LEU A 81 1.50 -0.65 -10.03
CA LEU A 81 2.83 -0.05 -9.97
C LEU A 81 3.82 -0.96 -9.25
N PRO A 82 5.15 -0.69 -9.35
CA PRO A 82 6.16 -1.48 -8.67
C PRO A 82 5.87 -1.65 -7.19
N ASN A 83 5.78 -2.91 -6.75
CA ASN A 83 5.47 -3.26 -5.37
C ASN A 83 6.74 -3.30 -4.51
N TRP A 84 6.75 -2.52 -3.45
CA TRP A 84 7.86 -2.40 -2.53
C TRP A 84 7.74 -3.27 -1.27
N LEU A 85 6.68 -4.06 -1.11
CA LEU A 85 6.43 -4.82 0.13
C LEU A 85 7.50 -5.86 0.44
N GLY A 86 8.11 -6.47 -0.58
CA GLY A 86 8.94 -7.65 -0.42
C GLY A 86 10.05 -7.49 0.61
N ILE A 87 9.96 -8.29 1.70
CA ILE A 87 11.05 -8.57 2.64
C ILE A 87 11.06 -10.08 2.89
N ARG A 88 12.15 -10.73 2.53
CA ARG A 88 12.36 -12.17 2.75
C ARG A 88 13.54 -12.40 3.67
N LEU A 89 13.34 -13.30 4.61
CA LEU A 89 14.36 -13.67 5.59
C LEU A 89 14.73 -15.13 5.39
N TYR A 90 16.01 -15.44 5.33
CA TYR A 90 16.50 -16.79 5.14
C TYR A 90 17.49 -17.17 6.25
N VAL A 91 17.43 -18.43 6.69
CA VAL A 91 18.45 -19.04 7.54
C VAL A 91 18.96 -20.28 6.84
N GLU A 92 20.27 -20.30 6.52
CA GLU A 92 20.88 -21.39 5.77
C GLU A 92 20.13 -21.73 4.46
N LYS A 93 19.69 -20.71 3.73
CA LYS A 93 18.93 -20.79 2.47
C LYS A 93 17.46 -21.28 2.60
N GLU A 94 16.96 -21.50 3.78
CA GLU A 94 15.54 -21.80 4.02
C GLU A 94 14.79 -20.51 4.30
N LEU A 95 13.72 -20.27 3.55
CA LEU A 95 12.86 -19.08 3.72
C LEU A 95 12.07 -19.20 5.02
N ILE A 96 12.13 -18.16 5.84
CA ILE A 96 11.31 -18.00 7.03
C ILE A 96 9.98 -17.37 6.62
N GLY A 97 9.02 -18.18 6.20
CA GLY A 97 7.73 -17.71 5.69
C GLY A 97 6.57 -18.56 6.19
N ILE A 98 5.37 -18.00 6.16
CA ILE A 98 4.15 -18.66 6.65
C ILE A 98 3.70 -19.84 5.76
N GLU A 99 4.17 -19.93 4.53
CA GLU A 99 3.90 -21.06 3.62
C GLU A 99 5.06 -22.02 3.49
N ASP A 100 6.23 -21.69 4.06
CA ASP A 100 7.46 -22.47 3.97
C ASP A 100 7.82 -23.16 5.28
N CYS A 101 7.24 -22.69 6.39
CA CYS A 101 7.47 -23.16 7.74
C CYS A 101 6.17 -23.66 8.39
N GLU A 102 6.29 -24.43 9.48
CA GLU A 102 5.18 -24.73 10.38
C GLU A 102 4.79 -23.47 11.15
N ILE A 103 3.55 -23.03 11.03
CA ILE A 103 3.02 -21.88 11.77
C ILE A 103 2.66 -22.32 13.19
N LEU A 104 3.37 -21.78 14.18
CA LEU A 104 3.11 -22.04 15.61
C LEU A 104 2.17 -20.98 16.22
N GLU A 105 2.33 -19.71 15.81
CA GLU A 105 1.46 -18.60 16.20
C GLU A 105 1.26 -17.69 14.98
N PHE A 106 0.05 -17.18 14.82
CA PHE A 106 -0.27 -16.20 13.77
C PHE A 106 -1.28 -15.18 14.27
N SER A 107 -1.01 -13.94 14.05
CA SER A 107 -1.97 -12.85 14.25
C SER A 107 -1.61 -11.64 13.38
N ARG A 108 -2.61 -11.06 12.72
CA ARG A 108 -2.49 -9.75 12.06
C ARG A 108 -3.58 -8.85 12.59
N VAL A 109 -3.32 -7.56 12.59
CA VAL A 109 -4.23 -6.56 13.12
C VAL A 109 -4.14 -5.27 12.31
N LEU A 110 -5.29 -4.78 11.85
CA LEU A 110 -5.42 -3.42 11.36
C LEU A 110 -5.84 -2.54 12.54
N ASP A 111 -4.98 -1.62 12.93
CA ASP A 111 -5.32 -0.55 13.88
C ASP A 111 -5.86 0.64 13.10
N MET A 112 -7.18 0.82 13.11
CA MET A 112 -7.86 1.89 12.37
C MET A 112 -7.58 3.27 12.95
N LYS A 113 -7.32 3.36 14.24
CA LYS A 113 -7.06 4.64 14.92
C LYS A 113 -5.65 5.16 14.62
N GLY A 114 -4.67 4.26 14.65
CA GLY A 114 -3.28 4.55 14.30
C GLY A 114 -3.00 4.42 12.81
N ALA A 115 -3.93 3.85 12.04
CA ALA A 115 -3.83 3.61 10.59
C ALA A 115 -2.58 2.82 10.16
N PHE A 116 -2.28 1.76 10.87
CA PHE A 116 -1.19 0.85 10.55
C PHE A 116 -1.61 -0.62 10.64
N LEU A 117 -0.85 -1.46 9.96
CA LEU A 117 -1.02 -2.91 10.01
C LEU A 117 0.07 -3.51 10.90
N GLY A 118 -0.36 -4.24 11.93
CA GLY A 118 0.52 -5.02 12.80
C GLY A 118 0.50 -6.51 12.44
N LYS A 119 1.60 -7.22 12.62
CA LYS A 119 1.64 -8.68 12.53
C LYS A 119 2.48 -9.29 13.65
N ARG A 120 2.12 -10.53 14.03
CA ARG A 120 2.92 -11.40 14.89
C ARG A 120 2.82 -12.84 14.35
N VAL A 121 3.97 -13.41 14.03
CA VAL A 121 4.07 -14.76 13.50
C VAL A 121 5.21 -15.48 14.20
N ARG A 122 4.96 -16.68 14.71
CA ARG A 122 6.00 -17.60 15.18
C ARG A 122 5.97 -18.82 14.29
N VAL A 123 7.09 -19.11 13.68
CA VAL A 123 7.24 -20.20 12.73
C VAL A 123 8.38 -21.12 13.14
N LYS A 124 8.30 -22.36 12.66
CA LYS A 124 9.33 -23.38 12.85
C LYS A 124 9.70 -23.97 11.50
N ASP A 125 10.97 -23.88 11.16
CA ASP A 125 11.49 -24.39 9.89
C ASP A 125 11.71 -25.91 9.89
N SER A 126 12.16 -26.47 8.77
CA SER A 126 12.37 -27.90 8.58
C SER A 126 13.44 -28.50 9.52
N LYS A 127 14.34 -27.69 10.07
CA LYS A 127 15.41 -28.08 11.00
C LYS A 127 15.02 -27.90 12.47
N GLY A 128 13.80 -27.43 12.74
CA GLY A 128 13.28 -27.20 14.07
C GLY A 128 13.70 -25.86 14.68
N ARG A 129 14.26 -24.92 13.89
CA ARG A 129 14.56 -23.57 14.35
C ARG A 129 13.28 -22.76 14.42
N GLU A 130 13.09 -22.06 15.51
CA GLU A 130 11.90 -21.25 15.75
C GLU A 130 12.26 -19.76 15.67
N THR A 131 11.50 -19.04 14.87
CA THR A 131 11.66 -17.58 14.71
C THR A 131 10.34 -16.90 15.02
N LEU A 132 10.41 -15.88 15.87
CA LEU A 132 9.32 -14.94 16.12
C LEU A 132 9.54 -13.69 15.27
N ILE A 133 8.52 -13.29 14.51
CA ILE A 133 8.52 -12.06 13.73
C ILE A 133 7.31 -11.23 14.16
N GLU A 134 7.56 -10.02 14.64
CA GLU A 134 6.54 -9.00 14.81
C GLU A 134 6.81 -7.85 13.85
N GLY A 135 5.76 -7.18 13.35
CA GLY A 135 5.96 -6.13 12.36
C GLY A 135 4.91 -5.03 12.42
N ILE A 136 5.30 -3.85 11.97
CA ILE A 136 4.44 -2.69 11.75
C ILE A 136 4.66 -2.23 10.30
N ARG A 137 3.55 -1.95 9.59
CA ARG A 137 3.55 -1.33 8.26
C ARG A 137 2.57 -0.18 8.22
N PHE A 138 2.99 0.94 7.63
CA PHE A 138 2.12 2.10 7.39
C PHE A 138 2.45 2.77 6.05
N VAL A 139 1.48 3.52 5.55
CA VAL A 139 1.65 4.50 4.48
C VAL A 139 1.38 5.87 5.07
N SER A 140 2.37 6.77 5.06
CA SER A 140 2.28 8.01 5.83
C SER A 140 1.21 8.95 5.29
N ARG A 141 0.39 9.50 6.19
CA ARG A 141 -0.53 10.59 5.90
C ARG A 141 0.08 11.97 6.16
N ASN A 142 1.17 12.00 6.95
CA ASN A 142 1.94 13.21 7.21
C ASN A 142 2.79 13.62 5.99
N ASN A 143 3.49 12.65 5.40
CA ASN A 143 4.17 12.79 4.12
C ASN A 143 3.73 11.66 3.19
N VAL A 144 2.88 11.96 2.23
CA VAL A 144 2.21 10.96 1.38
C VAL A 144 3.17 10.15 0.50
N HIS A 145 4.41 10.58 0.38
CA HIS A 145 5.47 9.89 -0.37
C HIS A 145 6.31 8.94 0.48
N ARG A 146 6.04 8.83 1.80
CA ARG A 146 6.77 7.95 2.73
C ARG A 146 5.95 6.72 3.10
N MET A 147 6.54 5.55 2.99
CA MET A 147 5.98 4.30 3.45
C MET A 147 7.04 3.53 4.22
N GLY A 148 6.62 2.80 5.25
CA GLY A 148 7.58 2.10 6.09
C GLY A 148 7.11 0.73 6.54
N ILE A 149 8.08 -0.19 6.63
CA ILE A 149 7.92 -1.49 7.30
C ILE A 149 9.00 -1.61 8.35
N ARG A 150 8.61 -2.04 9.54
CA ARG A 150 9.54 -2.43 10.60
C ARG A 150 9.23 -3.85 11.01
N LEU A 151 10.25 -4.70 11.07
CA LEU A 151 10.17 -6.05 11.58
C LEU A 151 11.07 -6.19 12.80
N TYR A 152 10.54 -6.77 13.86
CA TYR A 152 11.28 -7.27 15.01
C TYR A 152 11.43 -8.78 14.86
N VAL A 153 12.64 -9.29 14.80
CA VAL A 153 12.94 -10.69 14.53
C VAL A 153 13.72 -11.27 15.70
N THR A 154 13.18 -12.33 16.32
CA THR A 154 13.82 -13.00 17.44
C THR A 154 14.02 -14.47 17.11
N PRO A 155 15.27 -14.96 16.97
CA PRO A 155 15.57 -16.39 16.94
C PRO A 155 15.36 -16.98 18.32
N LEU A 156 14.45 -17.94 18.48
CA LEU A 156 14.03 -18.43 19.79
C LEU A 156 14.89 -19.59 20.33
N ASN A 157 15.54 -20.35 19.45
CA ASN A 157 16.31 -21.55 19.81
C ASN A 157 17.54 -21.77 18.92
N TYR A 158 18.02 -20.71 18.28
CA TYR A 158 19.23 -20.78 17.45
C TYR A 158 19.98 -19.46 17.45
N SER A 159 21.26 -19.51 17.08
CA SER A 159 22.10 -18.35 16.75
C SER A 159 22.72 -18.59 15.38
N GLY A 160 23.02 -17.53 14.63
CA GLY A 160 23.60 -17.68 13.30
C GLY A 160 23.49 -16.42 12.45
N ILE A 161 23.28 -16.59 11.16
CA ILE A 161 23.09 -15.50 10.19
C ILE A 161 21.69 -15.60 9.61
N ILE A 162 20.98 -14.48 9.63
CA ILE A 162 19.77 -14.26 8.85
C ILE A 162 20.16 -13.45 7.61
N GLU A 163 19.96 -14.03 6.43
CA GLU A 163 20.05 -13.32 5.16
C GLU A 163 18.74 -12.58 4.90
N VAL A 164 18.83 -11.31 4.50
CA VAL A 164 17.69 -10.43 4.25
C VAL A 164 17.64 -10.04 2.77
N GLU A 165 16.48 -10.19 2.15
CA GLU A 165 16.18 -9.63 0.83
C GLU A 165 15.10 -8.56 0.96
N SER A 166 15.38 -7.35 0.48
CA SER A 166 14.41 -6.28 0.31
C SER A 166 14.14 -6.05 -1.18
N ILE A 167 12.90 -6.18 -1.60
CA ILE A 167 12.53 -6.29 -3.01
C ILE A 167 11.64 -5.10 -3.40
N ILE A 168 11.94 -4.50 -4.57
CA ILE A 168 10.95 -3.74 -5.36
C ILE A 168 10.62 -4.61 -6.58
N ASP A 169 9.36 -4.97 -6.73
CA ASP A 169 8.87 -5.84 -7.79
C ASP A 169 8.08 -5.06 -8.84
N GLY A 170 8.68 -4.81 -9.99
CA GLY A 170 8.07 -4.19 -11.15
C GLY A 170 7.35 -5.17 -12.09
N THR A 171 7.28 -6.46 -11.74
CA THR A 171 6.62 -7.47 -12.59
C THR A 171 5.09 -7.52 -12.41
N ILE A 172 4.56 -6.76 -11.46
CA ILE A 172 3.13 -6.75 -11.13
C ILE A 172 2.31 -6.30 -12.34
N ILE A 173 1.20 -6.97 -12.56
CA ILE A 173 0.29 -6.73 -13.66
C ILE A 173 -1.15 -6.60 -13.17
N ASN A 174 -1.98 -5.87 -13.90
CA ASN A 174 -3.42 -5.85 -13.67
C ASN A 174 -4.03 -7.21 -14.01
N PHE A 175 -4.95 -7.66 -13.15
CA PHE A 175 -5.63 -8.94 -13.26
C PHE A 175 -7.13 -8.66 -13.28
N TYR A 176 -7.71 -8.51 -14.45
CA TYR A 176 -9.14 -8.25 -14.57
C TYR A 176 -9.92 -9.57 -14.47
N ASP A 177 -10.78 -9.68 -13.49
CA ASP A 177 -11.86 -10.64 -13.13
C ASP A 177 -11.95 -12.01 -13.87
N ALA A 178 -11.05 -12.32 -14.75
CA ALA A 178 -10.89 -13.64 -15.35
C ALA A 178 -9.45 -13.83 -15.77
N PRO A 179 -8.94 -15.06 -15.76
CA PRO A 179 -7.58 -15.37 -16.24
C PRO A 179 -7.37 -15.02 -17.74
N ARG A 180 -8.30 -14.34 -18.36
CA ARG A 180 -8.28 -13.96 -19.78
C ARG A 180 -7.61 -12.62 -20.05
N PHE A 181 -7.57 -11.69 -19.07
CA PHE A 181 -7.06 -10.34 -19.29
C PHE A 181 -5.99 -10.01 -18.25
N LYS A 182 -4.77 -10.34 -18.59
CA LYS A 182 -3.58 -9.90 -17.86
C LYS A 182 -3.00 -8.74 -18.64
N VAL A 183 -3.06 -7.54 -18.09
CA VAL A 183 -2.54 -6.35 -18.74
C VAL A 183 -1.41 -5.77 -17.93
N LYS A 184 -0.29 -5.53 -18.58
CA LYS A 184 0.80 -4.77 -18.00
C LYS A 184 0.77 -3.36 -18.59
N HIS A 185 0.27 -2.41 -17.82
CA HIS A 185 0.14 -1.01 -18.21
C HIS A 185 1.47 -0.25 -18.23
N THR A 186 2.50 -0.81 -17.60
CA THR A 186 3.78 -0.14 -17.45
C THR A 186 4.91 -0.90 -18.14
N TYR A 187 6.00 -0.20 -18.41
CA TYR A 187 7.28 -0.78 -18.79
C TYR A 187 8.40 -0.12 -17.98
N MET A 188 9.46 -0.87 -17.70
CA MET A 188 10.58 -0.39 -16.91
C MET A 188 11.43 0.61 -17.72
N THR A 189 11.73 1.76 -17.13
CA THR A 189 12.61 2.79 -17.68
C THR A 189 13.95 2.83 -16.98
N ALA A 190 13.99 2.52 -15.67
CA ALA A 190 15.22 2.41 -14.91
C ALA A 190 15.14 1.34 -13.83
N ASN A 191 16.28 0.72 -13.53
CA ASN A 191 16.49 -0.17 -12.39
C ASN A 191 17.91 0.09 -11.89
N GLU A 192 18.05 0.86 -10.82
CA GLU A 192 19.32 1.45 -10.41
C GLU A 192 19.55 1.29 -8.90
N LYS A 193 20.76 1.58 -8.47
CA LYS A 193 21.13 1.72 -7.07
C LYS A 193 21.01 3.19 -6.68
N LEU A 194 20.47 3.48 -5.49
CA LEU A 194 20.57 4.80 -4.87
C LEU A 194 22.01 5.05 -4.40
N ALA A 195 22.48 6.28 -4.44
CA ALA A 195 23.85 6.63 -4.06
C ALA A 195 24.12 6.35 -2.56
N ALA A 196 23.13 6.57 -1.70
CA ALA A 196 23.20 6.32 -0.27
C ALA A 196 22.82 4.86 0.13
N ASP A 197 23.05 3.89 -0.76
CA ASP A 197 22.55 2.51 -0.71
C ASP A 197 21.02 2.41 -0.80
N GLY A 198 20.53 1.31 -1.38
CA GLY A 198 19.11 1.05 -1.61
C GLY A 198 18.77 0.84 -3.08
N CYS A 199 17.57 0.39 -3.33
CA CYS A 199 17.05 0.08 -4.65
C CYS A 199 16.22 1.22 -5.23
N TYR A 200 16.29 1.41 -6.54
CA TYR A 200 15.42 2.29 -7.31
C TYR A 200 14.89 1.57 -8.54
N VAL A 201 13.59 1.62 -8.75
CA VAL A 201 12.90 1.14 -9.95
C VAL A 201 12.03 2.28 -10.48
N GLU A 202 12.12 2.52 -11.78
CA GLU A 202 11.26 3.46 -12.48
C GLU A 202 10.54 2.75 -13.62
N VAL A 203 9.26 3.03 -13.73
CA VAL A 203 8.41 2.57 -14.82
C VAL A 203 7.73 3.75 -15.48
N ALA A 204 7.31 3.58 -16.73
CA ALA A 204 6.41 4.52 -17.39
C ALA A 204 5.17 3.80 -17.89
N THR A 205 4.03 4.49 -17.92
CA THR A 205 2.81 3.98 -18.54
C THR A 205 3.00 3.84 -20.06
N ARG A 206 2.28 2.90 -20.67
CA ARG A 206 2.50 2.56 -22.09
C ARG A 206 1.98 3.59 -23.06
N GLU A 207 0.82 4.18 -22.78
CA GLU A 207 0.17 5.16 -23.67
C GLU A 207 0.68 6.59 -23.40
N ASN A 208 0.57 7.04 -22.17
CA ASN A 208 0.88 8.43 -21.81
C ASN A 208 2.33 8.67 -21.46
N HIS A 209 3.12 7.59 -21.31
CA HIS A 209 4.51 7.64 -20.88
C HIS A 209 4.72 8.38 -19.55
N LEU A 210 3.72 8.33 -18.66
CA LEU A 210 3.81 8.93 -17.32
C LEU A 210 4.79 8.13 -16.48
N HIS A 211 5.85 8.77 -16.03
CA HIS A 211 6.90 8.14 -15.23
C HIS A 211 6.52 8.04 -13.76
N VAL A 212 6.83 6.90 -13.15
CA VAL A 212 6.65 6.60 -11.73
C VAL A 212 7.92 5.97 -11.19
N GLY A 213 8.51 6.61 -10.19
CA GLY A 213 9.67 6.09 -9.47
C GLY A 213 9.28 5.47 -8.13
N CYS A 214 9.97 4.40 -7.76
CA CYS A 214 9.89 3.74 -6.46
C CYS A 214 11.30 3.49 -5.94
N GLY A 215 11.63 3.99 -4.78
CA GLY A 215 12.91 3.72 -4.10
C GLY A 215 12.70 3.09 -2.73
N CYS A 216 13.64 2.27 -2.30
CA CYS A 216 13.67 1.77 -0.93
C CYS A 216 15.09 1.57 -0.43
N ARG A 217 15.23 1.59 0.91
CA ARG A 217 16.46 1.29 1.64
C ARG A 217 16.11 0.49 2.90
N ILE A 218 16.90 -0.53 3.21
CA ILE A 218 16.79 -1.25 4.48
C ILE A 218 17.92 -0.88 5.43
N GLU A 219 17.59 -0.90 6.72
CA GLU A 219 18.53 -0.82 7.83
C GLU A 219 18.22 -1.93 8.82
N ALA A 220 19.23 -2.40 9.57
CA ALA A 220 19.02 -3.36 10.64
C ALA A 220 19.76 -2.93 11.91
N TYR A 221 19.13 -3.14 13.08
CA TYR A 221 19.66 -2.68 14.37
C TYR A 221 19.54 -3.77 15.42
N ALA A 222 20.52 -3.78 16.34
CA ALA A 222 20.45 -4.48 17.62
C ALA A 222 20.95 -3.53 18.71
N ASP A 223 20.20 -3.39 19.80
CA ASP A 223 20.50 -2.45 20.88
C ASP A 223 20.83 -1.02 20.40
N GLY A 224 20.10 -0.56 19.36
CA GLY A 224 20.28 0.76 18.74
C GLY A 224 21.51 0.92 17.86
N LYS A 225 22.29 -0.14 17.64
CA LYS A 225 23.46 -0.12 16.76
C LYS A 225 23.12 -0.76 15.42
N GLN A 226 23.54 -0.14 14.32
CA GLN A 226 23.40 -0.72 12.99
C GLN A 226 24.24 -1.99 12.89
N ILE A 227 23.62 -3.05 12.34
CA ILE A 227 24.21 -4.40 12.23
C ILE A 227 24.07 -5.03 10.85
N LEU A 228 23.44 -4.35 9.87
CA LEU A 228 23.30 -4.88 8.52
C LEU A 228 24.66 -4.97 7.83
N GLY A 229 25.10 -6.19 7.56
CA GLY A 229 26.36 -6.51 6.87
C GLY A 229 26.16 -6.87 5.40
N ASN A 230 27.28 -6.97 4.69
CA ASN A 230 27.40 -7.51 3.33
C ASN A 230 26.35 -7.00 2.32
N ARG A 231 26.04 -5.69 2.38
CA ARG A 231 25.02 -5.08 1.51
C ARG A 231 25.41 -5.21 0.04
N MET A 232 24.47 -5.71 -0.75
CA MET A 232 24.61 -5.85 -2.18
C MET A 232 23.26 -5.59 -2.86
N ILE A 233 23.29 -4.90 -4.00
CA ILE A 233 22.10 -4.69 -4.80
C ILE A 233 22.23 -5.45 -6.10
N SER A 234 21.21 -6.25 -6.40
CA SER A 234 21.13 -7.03 -7.63
C SER A 234 19.82 -6.75 -8.37
N ARG A 235 19.88 -6.89 -9.69
CA ARG A 235 18.77 -6.60 -10.60
C ARG A 235 18.40 -7.89 -11.31
N PHE A 236 17.12 -8.28 -11.18
CA PHE A 236 16.60 -9.50 -11.80
C PHE A 236 15.42 -9.14 -12.71
N GLY A 237 15.71 -8.84 -13.97
CA GLY A 237 14.70 -8.33 -14.89
C GLY A 237 14.07 -7.03 -14.39
N GLU A 238 12.79 -7.05 -14.08
CA GLU A 238 12.04 -5.90 -13.56
C GLU A 238 12.00 -5.84 -12.02
N GLN A 239 12.79 -6.65 -11.32
CA GLN A 239 12.94 -6.60 -9.87
C GLN A 239 14.28 -5.99 -9.50
N SER A 240 14.29 -5.19 -8.44
CA SER A 240 15.48 -4.73 -7.76
C SER A 240 15.50 -5.30 -6.35
N VAL A 241 16.62 -5.90 -5.96
CA VAL A 241 16.76 -6.59 -4.68
C VAL A 241 18.00 -6.09 -3.95
N GLU A 242 17.78 -5.58 -2.73
CA GLU A 242 18.84 -5.28 -1.78
C GLU A 242 19.02 -6.48 -0.85
N PHE A 243 20.22 -7.04 -0.82
CA PHE A 243 20.63 -8.12 0.06
C PHE A 243 21.43 -7.57 1.23
N GLY A 244 21.32 -8.25 2.36
CA GLY A 244 22.18 -8.04 3.52
C GLY A 244 22.17 -9.27 4.40
N ASP A 245 23.07 -9.29 5.38
CA ASP A 245 23.08 -10.31 6.41
C ASP A 245 23.08 -9.70 7.81
N ILE A 246 22.55 -10.45 8.77
CA ILE A 246 22.42 -10.05 10.17
C ILE A 246 22.91 -11.21 11.04
N HIS A 247 23.92 -10.96 11.86
CA HIS A 247 24.31 -11.91 12.90
C HIS A 247 23.31 -11.84 14.06
N VAL A 248 22.69 -12.97 14.38
CA VAL A 248 21.69 -13.08 15.43
C VAL A 248 22.10 -14.07 16.50
N GLU A 249 21.68 -13.79 17.73
CA GLU A 249 21.89 -14.65 18.90
C GLU A 249 20.54 -15.12 19.44
N GLU A 250 20.51 -16.35 19.94
CA GLU A 250 19.30 -16.96 20.55
C GLU A 250 18.69 -16.03 21.60
N GLY A 251 17.40 -15.81 21.50
CA GLY A 251 16.60 -14.97 22.41
C GLY A 251 16.82 -13.48 22.31
N LYS A 252 17.73 -12.99 21.41
CA LYS A 252 17.95 -11.55 21.22
C LYS A 252 17.18 -11.04 19.99
N GLU A 253 16.38 -10.00 20.20
CA GLU A 253 15.62 -9.34 19.15
C GLU A 253 16.54 -8.45 18.30
N VAL A 254 16.34 -8.49 16.99
CA VAL A 254 16.90 -7.56 16.01
C VAL A 254 15.78 -6.83 15.30
N GLU A 255 16.05 -5.59 14.91
CA GLU A 255 15.10 -4.73 14.20
C GLU A 255 15.55 -4.57 12.74
N ILE A 256 14.62 -4.75 11.78
CA ILE A 256 14.83 -4.48 10.35
C ILE A 256 13.82 -3.40 9.96
N VAL A 257 14.31 -2.30 9.38
CA VAL A 257 13.47 -1.19 8.93
C VAL A 257 13.64 -1.01 7.43
N LYS A 258 12.53 -0.98 6.71
CA LYS A 258 12.48 -0.61 5.29
C LYS A 258 11.85 0.77 5.15
N TYR A 259 12.61 1.69 4.61
CA TYR A 259 12.20 3.03 4.24
C TYR A 259 11.88 3.06 2.76
N VAL A 260 10.74 3.59 2.38
CA VAL A 260 10.26 3.60 0.99
C VAL A 260 9.77 4.98 0.61
N SER A 261 10.03 5.37 -0.64
CA SER A 261 9.46 6.57 -1.23
C SER A 261 9.02 6.34 -2.67
N MET A 262 7.88 6.96 -3.04
CA MET A 262 7.36 6.94 -4.41
C MET A 262 6.92 8.34 -4.84
N TYR A 263 7.22 8.66 -6.10
CA TYR A 263 6.83 9.89 -6.80
C TYR A 263 6.43 9.58 -8.24
N THR A 264 5.61 10.45 -8.81
CA THR A 264 5.25 10.40 -10.23
C THR A 264 5.69 11.68 -10.96
N GLU A 265 5.67 11.63 -12.28
CA GLU A 265 5.91 12.80 -13.11
C GLU A 265 4.85 13.91 -12.95
N ARG A 266 3.74 13.61 -12.25
CA ARG A 266 2.73 14.61 -11.89
C ARG A 266 3.24 15.60 -10.83
N GLU A 267 4.20 15.20 -9.99
CA GLU A 267 4.76 16.02 -8.90
C GLU A 267 6.13 16.61 -9.26
N CYS A 268 6.95 15.90 -10.04
CA CYS A 268 8.26 16.39 -10.45
C CYS A 268 8.65 15.81 -11.81
N PRO A 269 9.47 16.54 -12.61
CA PRO A 269 9.88 16.05 -13.94
C PRO A 269 10.55 14.68 -13.88
N ALA A 270 10.34 13.80 -14.87
CA ALA A 270 10.88 12.45 -14.94
C ALA A 270 12.39 12.39 -14.64
N TYR A 271 13.19 13.29 -15.21
CA TYR A 271 14.64 13.33 -14.97
C TYR A 271 15.03 13.62 -13.51
N ALA A 272 14.12 14.14 -12.69
CA ALA A 272 14.35 14.46 -11.29
C ALA A 272 13.85 13.39 -10.32
N LEU A 273 13.06 12.40 -10.78
CA LEU A 273 12.44 11.37 -9.94
C LEU A 273 13.47 10.63 -9.07
N HIS A 274 14.53 10.13 -9.67
CA HIS A 274 15.58 9.41 -8.94
C HIS A 274 16.15 10.24 -7.78
N THR A 275 16.60 11.46 -8.09
CA THR A 275 17.22 12.35 -7.07
C THR A 275 16.20 12.81 -6.01
N THR A 276 14.93 13.01 -6.40
CA THR A 276 13.86 13.39 -5.47
C THR A 276 13.59 12.26 -4.48
N ILE A 277 13.46 11.03 -4.98
CA ILE A 277 13.22 9.84 -4.16
C ILE A 277 14.40 9.55 -3.25
N GLU A 278 15.62 9.69 -3.76
CA GLU A 278 16.83 9.50 -2.94
C GLU A 278 16.87 10.45 -1.75
N LYS A 279 16.66 11.75 -1.98
CA LYS A 279 16.59 12.76 -0.92
C LYS A 279 15.45 12.51 0.06
N GLU A 280 14.30 12.05 -0.45
CA GLU A 280 13.15 11.73 0.41
C GLU A 280 13.45 10.55 1.34
N ILE A 281 14.12 9.51 0.84
CA ILE A 281 14.56 8.36 1.65
C ILE A 281 15.60 8.78 2.67
N GLU A 282 16.60 9.59 2.28
CA GLU A 282 17.59 10.13 3.22
C GLU A 282 16.91 10.92 4.33
N GLY A 283 16.00 11.84 3.99
CA GLY A 283 15.24 12.60 4.97
C GLY A 283 14.33 11.73 5.85
N PHE A 284 13.81 10.61 5.31
CA PHE A 284 13.02 9.67 6.10
C PHE A 284 13.90 8.88 7.08
N VAL A 285 15.07 8.42 6.65
CA VAL A 285 16.07 7.76 7.54
C VAL A 285 16.52 8.72 8.66
N GLU A 286 16.80 9.99 8.34
CA GLU A 286 17.17 11.03 9.32
C GLU A 286 16.04 11.30 10.32
N THR A 287 14.79 11.40 9.84
CA THR A 287 13.60 11.55 10.70
C THR A 287 13.43 10.34 11.60
N GLY A 288 13.67 9.15 11.06
CA GLY A 288 13.46 7.87 11.71
C GLY A 288 12.02 7.39 11.67
N PHE A 289 11.87 6.06 11.71
CA PHE A 289 10.59 5.38 11.60
C PHE A 289 9.56 5.82 12.66
N ASP A 290 9.99 5.92 13.92
CA ASP A 290 9.09 6.26 15.04
C ASP A 290 8.54 7.67 14.95
N GLN A 291 9.36 8.63 14.53
CA GLN A 291 8.93 10.01 14.43
C GLN A 291 7.95 10.19 13.26
N GLU A 292 8.20 9.55 12.12
CA GLU A 292 7.28 9.59 10.98
C GLU A 292 5.96 8.87 11.30
N LEU A 293 6.01 7.67 11.92
CA LEU A 293 4.82 6.96 12.36
C LEU A 293 4.00 7.80 13.35
N LYS A 294 4.66 8.45 14.30
CA LYS A 294 3.98 9.34 15.25
C LYS A 294 3.32 10.53 14.56
N ALA A 295 3.99 11.16 13.61
CA ALA A 295 3.43 12.26 12.83
C ALA A 295 2.21 11.79 12.01
N HIS A 296 2.29 10.61 11.41
CA HIS A 296 1.18 9.95 10.73
C HIS A 296 -0.02 9.70 11.68
N GLU A 297 0.24 9.11 12.86
CA GLU A 297 -0.80 8.87 13.88
C GLU A 297 -1.46 10.18 14.35
N ASP A 298 -0.68 11.28 14.47
CA ASP A 298 -1.20 12.60 14.87
C ASP A 298 -2.12 13.20 13.80
N VAL A 299 -1.88 12.94 12.51
CA VAL A 299 -2.82 13.31 11.43
C VAL A 299 -4.11 12.51 11.57
N TYR A 300 -4.03 11.18 11.68
CA TYR A 300 -5.24 10.35 11.85
C TYR A 300 -6.02 10.67 13.12
N LYS A 301 -5.34 11.00 14.21
CA LYS A 301 -6.01 11.47 15.43
C LYS A 301 -6.90 12.68 15.16
N LYS A 302 -6.40 13.69 14.43
CA LYS A 302 -7.19 14.87 14.06
C LYS A 302 -8.33 14.52 13.11
N MET A 303 -8.10 13.60 12.17
CA MET A 303 -9.16 13.13 11.28
C MET A 303 -10.28 12.42 12.05
N TRP A 304 -9.94 11.57 13.01
CA TRP A 304 -10.89 10.88 13.87
C TRP A 304 -11.65 11.83 14.81
N GLU A 305 -11.06 12.93 15.27
CA GLU A 305 -11.76 13.96 16.07
C GLU A 305 -12.98 14.53 15.31
N ASN A 306 -12.94 14.52 13.96
CA ASN A 306 -14.05 15.00 13.12
C ASN A 306 -14.97 13.86 12.65
N ALA A 307 -14.47 12.63 12.50
CA ALA A 307 -15.15 11.56 11.79
C ALA A 307 -15.71 10.45 12.68
N ASP A 308 -15.29 10.34 13.96
CA ASP A 308 -15.69 9.22 14.81
C ASP A 308 -17.18 9.25 15.13
N ILE A 309 -17.82 8.12 14.93
CA ILE A 309 -19.22 7.88 15.36
C ILE A 309 -19.18 6.83 16.46
N GLN A 310 -19.74 7.19 17.63
CA GLN A 310 -19.78 6.32 18.79
C GLN A 310 -21.17 5.71 18.95
N ILE A 311 -21.23 4.38 18.88
CA ILE A 311 -22.46 3.61 19.07
C ILE A 311 -22.35 2.91 20.42
N THR A 312 -23.22 3.27 21.37
CA THR A 312 -23.25 2.70 22.71
C THR A 312 -24.11 1.44 22.73
N GLY A 313 -23.58 0.36 23.30
CA GLY A 313 -24.32 -0.88 23.50
C GLY A 313 -24.19 -1.91 22.39
N ASP A 314 -23.44 -1.60 21.33
CA ASP A 314 -23.11 -2.55 20.26
C ASP A 314 -21.68 -2.30 19.74
N ASP A 315 -20.72 -2.98 20.33
CA ASP A 315 -19.30 -2.82 20.01
C ASP A 315 -18.95 -3.35 18.61
N GLU A 316 -19.68 -4.35 18.11
CA GLU A 316 -19.47 -4.91 16.76
C GLU A 316 -19.92 -3.92 15.69
N LEU A 317 -21.12 -3.36 15.84
CA LEU A 317 -21.62 -2.32 14.94
C LEU A 317 -20.74 -1.08 14.98
N ASN A 318 -20.30 -0.66 16.18
CA ASN A 318 -19.39 0.48 16.33
C ASN A 318 -18.08 0.26 15.56
N ARG A 319 -17.48 -0.93 15.66
CA ARG A 319 -16.28 -1.31 14.92
C ARG A 319 -16.53 -1.35 13.41
N ALA A 320 -17.66 -1.88 12.97
CA ALA A 320 -18.03 -1.95 11.55
C ALA A 320 -18.19 -0.55 10.93
N VAL A 321 -18.82 0.39 11.65
CA VAL A 321 -18.96 1.79 11.21
C VAL A 321 -17.59 2.46 11.11
N ARG A 322 -16.74 2.32 12.13
CA ARG A 322 -15.36 2.85 12.10
C ARG A 322 -14.52 2.26 10.96
N PHE A 323 -14.69 0.98 10.64
CA PHE A 323 -14.02 0.34 9.51
C PHE A 323 -14.37 1.01 8.18
N ASN A 324 -15.67 1.27 7.94
CA ASN A 324 -16.10 1.96 6.73
C ASN A 324 -15.58 3.41 6.69
N ILE A 325 -15.66 4.13 7.81
CA ILE A 325 -15.12 5.50 7.93
C ILE A 325 -13.60 5.50 7.66
N PHE A 326 -12.85 4.56 8.23
CA PHE A 326 -11.42 4.42 8.03
C PHE A 326 -11.06 4.32 6.54
N HIS A 327 -11.72 3.43 5.82
CA HIS A 327 -11.45 3.24 4.39
C HIS A 327 -11.88 4.45 3.54
N LEU A 328 -12.98 5.11 3.85
CA LEU A 328 -13.37 6.34 3.17
C LEU A 328 -12.34 7.45 3.38
N MET A 329 -12.00 7.77 4.63
CA MET A 329 -11.10 8.89 4.89
C MET A 329 -9.65 8.62 4.46
N SER A 330 -9.22 7.34 4.43
CA SER A 330 -7.87 6.99 3.97
C SER A 330 -7.67 7.20 2.47
N THR A 331 -8.74 7.14 1.66
CA THR A 331 -8.68 7.34 0.21
C THR A 331 -8.94 8.77 -0.24
N GLY A 332 -9.55 9.60 0.61
CA GLY A 332 -9.78 11.01 0.30
C GLY A 332 -8.47 11.78 0.11
N ASN A 333 -8.37 12.60 -0.95
CA ASN A 333 -7.19 13.42 -1.24
C ASN A 333 -7.54 14.91 -1.14
N GLU A 334 -6.89 15.62 -0.22
CA GLU A 334 -7.06 17.06 -0.03
C GLU A 334 -6.01 17.92 -0.77
N HIS A 335 -5.03 17.27 -1.41
CA HIS A 335 -3.90 17.94 -2.07
C HIS A 335 -3.95 17.90 -3.59
N ASP A 336 -4.77 17.02 -4.17
CA ASP A 336 -4.88 16.84 -5.62
C ASP A 336 -6.36 16.85 -6.04
N ASP A 337 -6.73 17.79 -6.88
CA ASP A 337 -8.10 17.97 -7.37
C ASP A 337 -8.31 17.43 -8.80
N HIS A 338 -7.30 16.73 -9.32
CA HIS A 338 -7.36 15.98 -10.59
C HIS A 338 -7.61 14.48 -10.39
N VAL A 339 -7.87 14.05 -9.15
CA VAL A 339 -8.14 12.65 -8.83
C VAL A 339 -9.48 12.49 -8.11
N ASN A 340 -10.04 11.30 -8.19
CA ASN A 340 -11.30 10.96 -7.53
C ASN A 340 -11.16 9.66 -6.75
N VAL A 341 -12.23 9.23 -6.10
CA VAL A 341 -12.30 7.96 -5.38
C VAL A 341 -13.02 6.94 -6.26
N GLY A 342 -12.29 5.90 -6.65
CA GLY A 342 -12.86 4.80 -7.45
C GLY A 342 -13.76 3.88 -6.63
N ALA A 343 -14.58 3.07 -7.32
CA ALA A 343 -15.55 2.16 -6.71
C ALA A 343 -14.94 1.15 -5.73
N LYS A 344 -13.68 0.76 -5.91
CA LYS A 344 -12.93 -0.14 -5.02
C LYS A 344 -11.81 0.60 -4.27
N LEU A 345 -11.94 1.91 -4.15
CA LEU A 345 -10.95 2.77 -3.50
C LEU A 345 -9.58 2.65 -4.24
N LEU A 346 -8.47 2.59 -3.49
CA LEU A 346 -7.12 2.34 -4.02
C LEU A 346 -6.62 0.93 -3.66
N THR A 347 -7.51 -0.06 -3.62
CA THR A 347 -7.20 -1.40 -3.09
C THR A 347 -7.46 -2.54 -4.06
N GLY A 348 -8.08 -2.27 -5.21
CA GLY A 348 -8.42 -3.28 -6.20
C GLY A 348 -8.62 -2.69 -7.59
N GLU A 349 -8.50 -3.55 -8.59
CA GLU A 349 -8.61 -3.21 -10.00
C GLU A 349 -10.03 -3.33 -10.55
N GLU A 350 -10.95 -3.90 -9.79
CA GLU A 350 -12.33 -4.03 -10.22
C GLU A 350 -12.89 -2.66 -10.59
N TYR A 351 -13.64 -2.62 -11.69
CA TYR A 351 -14.12 -1.39 -12.33
C TYR A 351 -12.98 -0.47 -12.81
N GLY A 352 -11.81 -1.02 -13.15
CA GLY A 352 -10.69 -0.26 -13.69
C GLY A 352 -10.13 0.87 -12.79
N GLY A 353 -10.55 0.91 -11.51
CA GLY A 353 -10.26 2.04 -10.62
C GLY A 353 -11.06 3.31 -10.93
N HIS A 354 -12.12 3.20 -11.75
CA HIS A 354 -12.92 4.32 -12.21
C HIS A 354 -13.76 4.96 -11.10
N ALA A 355 -13.99 6.26 -11.23
CA ALA A 355 -14.97 7.00 -10.46
C ALA A 355 -16.34 6.92 -11.14
N PHE A 356 -17.36 6.66 -10.34
CA PHE A 356 -18.76 6.62 -10.73
C PHE A 356 -19.52 7.80 -10.12
N TRP A 357 -20.76 8.02 -10.52
CA TRP A 357 -21.66 8.98 -9.86
C TRP A 357 -21.98 8.60 -8.40
N ASP A 358 -21.66 7.36 -8.01
CA ASP A 358 -21.70 6.89 -6.61
C ASP A 358 -20.84 7.74 -5.69
N THR A 359 -19.74 8.26 -6.17
CA THR A 359 -18.89 9.17 -5.39
C THR A 359 -19.65 10.42 -5.01
N GLU A 360 -20.34 11.07 -5.96
CA GLU A 360 -21.08 12.31 -5.72
C GLU A 360 -22.34 12.07 -4.86
N LEU A 361 -23.02 10.92 -5.04
CA LEU A 361 -24.27 10.65 -4.35
C LEU A 361 -24.06 10.04 -2.96
N PHE A 362 -23.10 9.13 -2.78
CA PHE A 362 -22.96 8.34 -1.56
C PHE A 362 -21.71 8.69 -0.72
N MET A 363 -20.60 9.07 -1.35
CA MET A 363 -19.36 9.37 -0.63
C MET A 363 -19.20 10.87 -0.35
N LEU A 364 -19.53 11.74 -1.31
CA LEU A 364 -19.40 13.18 -1.17
C LEU A 364 -20.16 13.77 0.03
N PRO A 365 -21.38 13.32 0.42
CA PRO A 365 -22.03 13.78 1.63
C PRO A 365 -21.17 13.59 2.89
N PHE A 366 -20.47 12.45 3.03
CA PHE A 366 -19.55 12.23 4.13
C PHE A 366 -18.40 13.25 4.09
N PHE A 367 -17.72 13.40 2.96
CA PHE A 367 -16.62 14.34 2.83
C PHE A 367 -17.06 15.79 3.03
N SER A 368 -18.24 16.18 2.54
CA SER A 368 -18.77 17.54 2.66
C SER A 368 -18.95 17.95 4.12
N TRP A 369 -19.36 17.03 4.99
CA TRP A 369 -19.57 17.29 6.41
C TRP A 369 -18.28 17.20 7.24
N VAL A 370 -17.38 16.28 6.88
CA VAL A 370 -16.24 15.90 7.73
C VAL A 370 -14.91 16.45 7.18
N PHE A 371 -14.74 16.45 5.86
CA PHE A 371 -13.51 16.84 5.17
C PHE A 371 -13.81 17.72 3.95
N PRO A 372 -14.28 18.97 4.15
CA PRO A 372 -14.79 19.81 3.06
C PRO A 372 -13.75 20.13 1.97
N LYS A 373 -12.45 20.12 2.29
CA LYS A 373 -11.41 20.29 1.28
C LYS A 373 -11.34 19.09 0.34
N THR A 374 -11.44 17.88 0.85
CA THR A 374 -11.55 16.66 0.03
C THR A 374 -12.80 16.71 -0.85
N ALA A 375 -13.97 17.11 -0.27
CA ALA A 375 -15.20 17.26 -1.04
C ALA A 375 -15.03 18.26 -2.19
N GLN A 376 -14.41 19.40 -1.94
CA GLN A 376 -14.12 20.38 -2.97
C GLN A 376 -13.24 19.81 -4.09
N ASN A 377 -12.22 19.02 -3.76
CA ASN A 377 -11.34 18.41 -4.75
C ASN A 377 -12.08 17.37 -5.61
N LEU A 378 -12.97 16.57 -5.01
CA LEU A 378 -13.80 15.62 -5.76
C LEU A 378 -14.72 16.32 -6.76
N GLU A 379 -15.30 17.47 -6.41
CA GLU A 379 -16.08 18.30 -7.34
C GLU A 379 -15.21 18.98 -8.40
N ASN A 380 -14.02 19.44 -8.02
CA ASN A 380 -13.08 20.03 -8.96
C ASN A 380 -12.63 19.03 -10.02
N TYR A 381 -12.42 17.75 -9.66
CA TYR A 381 -12.16 16.68 -10.64
C TYR A 381 -13.23 16.66 -11.74
N ARG A 382 -14.52 16.70 -11.39
CA ARG A 382 -15.61 16.77 -12.38
C ARG A 382 -15.57 18.06 -13.18
N TYR A 383 -15.26 19.18 -12.53
CA TYR A 383 -15.13 20.47 -13.21
C TYR A 383 -14.00 20.48 -14.25
N HIS A 384 -12.85 19.90 -13.93
CA HIS A 384 -11.73 19.76 -14.88
C HIS A 384 -12.10 18.91 -16.11
N LEU A 385 -13.03 17.96 -15.97
CA LEU A 385 -13.50 17.07 -17.01
C LEU A 385 -14.76 17.58 -17.74
N LEU A 386 -15.20 18.82 -17.48
CA LEU A 386 -16.45 19.37 -18.04
C LEU A 386 -16.45 19.40 -19.57
N ASP A 387 -15.34 19.67 -20.23
CA ASP A 387 -15.28 19.73 -21.68
C ASP A 387 -15.39 18.34 -22.30
N ALA A 388 -14.84 17.30 -21.67
CA ALA A 388 -15.06 15.90 -22.04
C ALA A 388 -16.54 15.51 -21.88
N ALA A 389 -17.18 15.93 -20.78
CA ALA A 389 -18.61 15.68 -20.56
C ALA A 389 -19.50 16.38 -21.59
N ARG A 390 -19.13 17.58 -22.05
CA ARG A 390 -19.82 18.28 -23.16
C ARG A 390 -19.65 17.53 -24.48
N ALA A 391 -18.45 17.03 -24.76
CA ALA A 391 -18.19 16.21 -25.95
C ALA A 391 -19.00 14.90 -25.94
N ASN A 392 -19.10 14.23 -24.78
CA ASN A 392 -19.93 13.03 -24.57
C ASN A 392 -21.41 13.32 -24.85
N ALA A 393 -21.95 14.42 -24.30
CA ALA A 393 -23.33 14.83 -24.58
C ALA A 393 -23.58 15.03 -26.08
N HIS A 394 -22.69 15.78 -26.73
CA HIS A 394 -22.81 16.04 -28.18
C HIS A 394 -22.73 14.76 -29.00
N LYS A 395 -21.81 13.84 -28.70
CA LYS A 395 -21.70 12.52 -29.35
C LYS A 395 -22.99 11.73 -29.28
N ASN A 396 -23.71 11.83 -28.17
CA ASN A 396 -24.96 11.14 -27.89
C ASN A 396 -26.22 11.93 -28.35
N GLY A 397 -26.03 13.04 -29.06
CA GLY A 397 -27.13 13.84 -29.61
C GLY A 397 -27.81 14.79 -28.60
N TYR A 398 -27.19 15.02 -27.44
CA TYR A 398 -27.73 15.90 -26.39
C TYR A 398 -27.05 17.25 -26.38
N LYS A 399 -27.74 18.23 -25.80
CA LYS A 399 -27.17 19.54 -25.41
C LYS A 399 -26.75 19.50 -23.94
N GLY A 400 -25.72 20.28 -23.61
CA GLY A 400 -25.25 20.37 -22.23
C GLY A 400 -24.01 19.50 -21.97
N ALA A 401 -23.94 18.84 -20.82
CA ALA A 401 -22.82 17.98 -20.44
C ALA A 401 -23.36 16.65 -19.92
N GLN A 402 -22.72 15.56 -20.33
CA GLN A 402 -22.99 14.19 -19.88
C GLN A 402 -21.69 13.60 -19.37
N TYR A 403 -21.55 13.55 -18.06
CA TYR A 403 -20.44 12.85 -17.45
C TYR A 403 -20.53 11.34 -17.73
N PRO A 404 -19.39 10.65 -17.88
CA PRO A 404 -19.38 9.22 -18.15
C PRO A 404 -19.97 8.43 -16.99
N TRP A 405 -20.46 7.24 -17.26
CA TRP A 405 -20.85 6.29 -16.22
C TRP A 405 -19.61 5.82 -15.43
N GLU A 406 -18.55 5.45 -16.16
CA GLU A 406 -17.22 5.11 -15.62
C GLU A 406 -16.19 6.14 -16.07
N SER A 407 -15.59 6.86 -15.14
CA SER A 407 -14.68 7.97 -15.38
C SER A 407 -13.25 7.64 -14.97
N ALA A 408 -12.33 7.70 -15.92
CA ALA A 408 -10.90 7.75 -15.69
C ALA A 408 -10.39 9.21 -15.68
N ASP A 409 -9.09 9.41 -15.89
CA ASP A 409 -8.40 10.70 -15.85
C ASP A 409 -8.75 11.65 -17.02
N ASP A 410 -9.23 11.14 -18.15
CA ASP A 410 -9.55 11.92 -19.36
C ASP A 410 -11.03 12.32 -19.50
N GLY A 411 -11.91 11.80 -18.65
CA GLY A 411 -13.34 12.09 -18.65
C GLY A 411 -14.12 11.51 -19.82
N THR A 412 -13.53 10.62 -20.61
CA THR A 412 -14.26 9.84 -21.62
C THR A 412 -14.99 8.66 -20.97
N GLU A 413 -16.04 8.14 -21.66
CA GLU A 413 -16.76 6.96 -21.17
C GLU A 413 -15.87 5.72 -21.23
N GLN A 414 -15.70 5.07 -20.09
CA GLN A 414 -14.92 3.85 -19.96
C GLN A 414 -15.78 2.59 -19.82
N CYS A 415 -17.10 2.75 -19.65
CA CYS A 415 -18.01 1.62 -19.59
C CYS A 415 -17.98 0.86 -20.91
N PRO A 416 -17.72 -0.45 -20.94
CA PRO A 416 -17.69 -1.23 -22.18
C PRO A 416 -19.04 -1.23 -22.90
N ASP A 417 -19.05 -1.05 -24.22
CA ASP A 417 -20.26 -0.99 -25.05
C ASP A 417 -21.16 -2.24 -24.90
N TRP A 418 -20.57 -3.41 -24.61
CA TRP A 418 -21.30 -4.66 -24.40
C TRP A 418 -22.12 -4.72 -23.10
N THR A 419 -21.89 -3.77 -22.17
CA THR A 419 -22.70 -3.65 -20.94
C THR A 419 -23.92 -2.75 -21.13
N ILE A 420 -23.99 -2.02 -22.24
CA ILE A 420 -25.01 -1.00 -22.52
C ILE A 420 -26.07 -1.54 -23.47
N GLU A 421 -25.85 -2.67 -24.14
CA GLU A 421 -26.87 -3.27 -25.00
C GLU A 421 -28.00 -3.91 -24.15
N PRO A 422 -29.27 -3.60 -24.48
CA PRO A 422 -30.44 -4.09 -23.73
C PRO A 422 -30.70 -5.58 -23.91
#